data_e464de7d6eb51b8fac4c291ebb959036
#
_entry.id   e464de7d6eb51b8fac4c291ebb959036
#
_cell.length_a   1.000
_cell.length_b   1.000
_cell.length_c   1.000
_cell.angle_alpha   90.00
_cell.angle_beta   90.00
_cell.angle_gamma   90.00
#
_symmetry.space_group_name_H-M   'P 1'
#
loop_
_entity.id
_entity.type
_entity.pdbx_description
1 polymer ?
#
loop_
_entity_poly.entity_id
_entity_poly.type
_entity_poly.pdbx_seq_one_letter_code
_entity_poly.pdbx_strand_id
1 'polypeptide(L)'
;EMCIRDRANTKEIKTRIESVKDTRKITNAMYLIASTKLRKARNDLDRTRPYFEALRTEIKRIFRTQNDVDSRYFYPPEGEPPLEGTYACLVITADKGLAGAYNQNVIKEAMHMLDEHPDTKLYVVGEYGRHFFTQHNIPMEHSFLYTAQNPTMQRAREICDILLEGYDRGDFKKIFVIYTDMENSLTSSAHCTRLLPFHRAYFQTDTVEKAVTTPFEFVPS
;
A
#
# COMPACT_ATOMS: atom_id res chain seq x y z
N GLU A 1 46.23 -8.67 42.23
CA GLU A 1 45.37 -7.75 41.43
C GLU A 1 44.56 -8.43 40.31
N MET A 2 44.93 -9.63 39.84
CA MET A 2 44.20 -10.36 38.79
C MET A 2 42.84 -10.95 39.26
N CYS A 3 42.68 -11.35 40.53
CA CYS A 3 41.48 -12.02 41.01
C CYS A 3 40.25 -11.09 41.19
N ILE A 4 40.42 -9.78 41.28
CA ILE A 4 39.29 -8.85 41.45
C ILE A 4 38.62 -8.54 40.13
N ARG A 5 39.36 -8.52 39.02
CA ARG A 5 38.86 -8.29 37.67
C ARG A 5 37.97 -9.40 37.17
N ASP A 6 38.30 -10.68 37.47
CA ASP A 6 37.53 -11.84 37.08
C ASP A 6 36.19 -11.98 37.81
N ARG A 7 36.09 -11.53 39.08
CA ARG A 7 34.81 -11.60 39.82
C ARG A 7 33.80 -10.57 39.35
N ALA A 8 34.22 -9.38 38.95
CA ALA A 8 33.33 -8.38 38.34
C ALA A 8 32.79 -8.87 36.99
N ASN A 9 33.64 -9.51 36.23
CA ASN A 9 33.29 -10.07 34.90
C ASN A 9 32.24 -11.20 35.01
N THR A 10 32.33 -12.10 36.01
CA THR A 10 31.38 -13.20 36.22
C THR A 10 29.99 -12.71 36.61
N LYS A 11 29.88 -11.66 37.43
CA LYS A 11 28.59 -11.05 37.80
C LYS A 11 27.95 -10.38 36.60
N GLU A 12 28.72 -9.65 35.83
CA GLU A 12 28.28 -9.00 34.58
C GLU A 12 27.77 -10.02 33.57
N ILE A 13 28.50 -11.12 33.36
CA ILE A 13 28.10 -12.20 32.46
C ILE A 13 26.77 -12.84 32.93
N LYS A 14 26.59 -13.10 34.23
CA LYS A 14 25.32 -13.61 34.76
C LYS A 14 24.15 -12.68 34.50
N THR A 15 24.30 -11.39 34.78
CA THR A 15 23.27 -10.38 34.49
C THR A 15 22.94 -10.32 33.01
N ARG A 16 23.95 -10.43 32.14
CA ARG A 16 23.76 -10.46 30.68
C ARG A 16 22.99 -11.71 30.21
N ILE A 17 23.28 -12.88 30.80
CA ILE A 17 22.56 -14.12 30.52
C ILE A 17 21.07 -13.98 30.92
N GLU A 18 20.78 -13.42 32.09
CA GLU A 18 19.40 -13.16 32.53
C GLU A 18 18.67 -12.22 31.59
N SER A 19 19.30 -11.10 31.24
CA SER A 19 18.74 -10.15 30.27
C SER A 19 18.44 -10.78 28.92
N VAL A 20 19.33 -11.63 28.40
CA VAL A 20 19.11 -12.37 27.14
C VAL A 20 17.95 -13.36 27.27
N LYS A 21 17.83 -14.07 28.43
CA LYS A 21 16.70 -14.98 28.68
C LYS A 21 15.37 -14.23 28.69
N ASP A 22 15.32 -13.05 29.30
CA ASP A 22 14.09 -12.25 29.36
C ASP A 22 13.75 -11.67 27.97
N THR A 23 14.74 -11.17 27.24
CA THR A 23 14.56 -10.75 25.85
C THR A 23 14.00 -11.89 25.00
N ARG A 24 14.48 -13.12 25.17
CA ARG A 24 13.95 -14.31 24.46
C ARG A 24 12.49 -14.57 24.77
N LYS A 25 12.06 -14.45 26.05
CA LYS A 25 10.65 -14.61 26.44
C LYS A 25 9.76 -13.56 25.74
N ILE A 26 10.20 -12.30 25.75
CA ILE A 26 9.49 -11.19 25.09
C ILE A 26 9.38 -11.46 23.58
N THR A 27 10.48 -11.85 22.95
CA THR A 27 10.51 -12.14 21.51
C THR A 27 9.57 -13.31 21.14
N ASN A 28 9.51 -14.36 21.97
CA ASN A 28 8.59 -15.47 21.77
C ASN A 28 7.12 -15.02 21.87
N ALA A 29 6.80 -14.17 22.84
CA ALA A 29 5.45 -13.59 22.96
C ALA A 29 5.10 -12.73 21.72
N MET A 30 6.03 -11.91 21.25
CA MET A 30 5.85 -11.12 20.04
C MET A 30 5.64 -12.01 18.80
N TYR A 31 6.39 -13.12 18.69
CA TYR A 31 6.23 -14.08 17.61
C TYR A 31 4.82 -14.70 17.58
N LEU A 32 4.29 -15.11 18.74
CA LEU A 32 2.95 -15.70 18.84
C LEU A 32 1.86 -14.69 18.43
N ILE A 33 1.98 -13.44 18.89
CA ILE A 33 1.06 -12.36 18.54
C ILE A 33 1.14 -12.06 17.01
N ALA A 34 2.35 -11.95 16.46
CA ALA A 34 2.55 -11.69 15.04
C ALA A 34 1.99 -12.83 14.18
N SER A 35 2.22 -14.10 14.57
CA SER A 35 1.68 -15.26 13.85
C SER A 35 0.15 -15.28 13.83
N THR A 36 -0.49 -14.91 14.94
CA THR A 36 -1.95 -14.84 15.03
C THR A 36 -2.49 -13.72 14.14
N LYS A 37 -1.86 -12.53 14.17
CA LYS A 37 -2.24 -11.41 13.31
C LYS A 37 -2.04 -11.73 11.83
N LEU A 38 -0.93 -12.39 11.48
CA LEU A 38 -0.66 -12.81 10.09
C LEU A 38 -1.75 -13.77 9.57
N ARG A 39 -2.15 -14.75 10.39
CA ARG A 39 -3.23 -15.67 10.01
C ARG A 39 -4.54 -14.95 9.78
N LYS A 40 -4.89 -14.01 10.68
CA LYS A 40 -6.09 -13.18 10.50
C LYS A 40 -6.02 -12.36 9.21
N ALA A 41 -4.91 -11.64 8.98
CA ALA A 41 -4.74 -10.81 7.79
C ALA A 41 -4.82 -11.62 6.48
N ARG A 42 -4.24 -12.85 6.46
CA ARG A 42 -4.38 -13.76 5.32
C ARG A 42 -5.83 -14.17 5.07
N ASN A 43 -6.55 -14.55 6.10
CA ASN A 43 -7.96 -14.93 5.97
C ASN A 43 -8.81 -13.74 5.44
N ASP A 44 -8.51 -12.53 5.90
CA ASP A 44 -9.20 -11.33 5.43
C ASP A 44 -8.86 -11.03 3.96
N LEU A 45 -7.61 -11.19 3.56
CA LEU A 45 -7.16 -11.06 2.16
C LEU A 45 -7.86 -12.11 1.26
N ASP A 46 -7.87 -13.39 1.68
CA ASP A 46 -8.48 -14.48 0.92
C ASP A 46 -9.98 -14.30 0.73
N ARG A 47 -10.67 -13.64 1.67
CA ARG A 47 -12.08 -13.27 1.55
C ARG A 47 -12.31 -12.07 0.62
N THR A 48 -11.38 -11.14 0.59
CA THR A 48 -11.51 -9.89 -0.20
C THR A 48 -11.09 -10.09 -1.65
N ARG A 49 -10.10 -10.93 -1.91
CA ARG A 49 -9.54 -11.18 -3.25
C ARG A 49 -10.58 -11.60 -4.29
N PRO A 50 -11.51 -12.54 -4.04
CA PRO A 50 -12.53 -12.92 -5.03
C PRO A 50 -13.44 -11.76 -5.44
N TYR A 51 -13.80 -10.90 -4.49
CA TYR A 51 -14.59 -9.70 -4.78
C TYR A 51 -13.83 -8.71 -5.66
N PHE A 52 -12.57 -8.48 -5.38
CA PHE A 52 -11.70 -7.61 -6.19
C PHE A 52 -11.53 -8.16 -7.62
N GLU A 53 -11.31 -9.47 -7.78
CA GLU A 53 -11.17 -10.12 -9.08
C GLU A 53 -12.48 -10.05 -9.88
N ALA A 54 -13.62 -10.21 -9.21
CA ALA A 54 -14.94 -10.07 -9.85
C ALA A 54 -15.14 -8.63 -10.37
N LEU A 55 -14.88 -7.61 -9.55
CA LEU A 55 -14.95 -6.21 -9.99
C LEU A 55 -14.02 -5.92 -11.18
N ARG A 56 -12.78 -6.39 -11.10
CA ARG A 56 -11.81 -6.25 -12.20
C ARG A 56 -12.31 -6.91 -13.49
N THR A 57 -12.95 -8.06 -13.38
CA THR A 57 -13.53 -8.78 -14.52
C THR A 57 -14.70 -8.00 -15.13
N GLU A 58 -15.58 -7.43 -14.32
CA GLU A 58 -16.69 -6.61 -14.81
C GLU A 58 -16.21 -5.31 -15.46
N ILE A 59 -15.20 -4.64 -14.90
CA ILE A 59 -14.59 -3.48 -15.54
C ILE A 59 -14.01 -3.85 -16.91
N LYS A 60 -13.29 -4.99 -17.01
CA LYS A 60 -12.78 -5.51 -18.29
C LYS A 60 -13.91 -5.76 -19.29
N ARG A 61 -15.02 -6.32 -18.83
CA ARG A 61 -16.19 -6.61 -19.66
C ARG A 61 -16.81 -5.31 -20.21
N ILE A 62 -16.96 -4.28 -19.38
CA ILE A 62 -17.47 -2.97 -19.81
C ILE A 62 -16.59 -2.37 -20.90
N PHE A 63 -15.27 -2.39 -20.71
CA PHE A 63 -14.32 -1.86 -21.71
C PHE A 63 -14.32 -2.60 -23.04
N ARG A 64 -14.64 -3.89 -23.04
CA ARG A 64 -14.76 -4.68 -24.28
C ARG A 64 -16.05 -4.41 -25.05
N THR A 65 -17.11 -4.04 -24.33
CA THR A 65 -18.44 -3.85 -24.94
C THR A 65 -18.70 -2.40 -25.33
N GLN A 66 -18.05 -1.46 -24.67
CA GLN A 66 -18.18 -0.04 -24.94
C GLN A 66 -16.82 0.59 -25.28
N ASN A 67 -16.63 0.91 -26.56
CA ASN A 67 -15.39 1.50 -27.05
C ASN A 67 -15.26 3.00 -26.71
N ASP A 68 -16.37 3.67 -26.42
CA ASP A 68 -16.42 5.13 -26.29
C ASP A 68 -17.02 5.55 -24.94
N VAL A 69 -16.28 5.27 -23.86
CA VAL A 69 -16.63 5.80 -22.55
C VAL A 69 -15.92 7.13 -22.36
N ASP A 70 -16.66 8.21 -22.55
CA ASP A 70 -16.20 9.56 -22.22
C ASP A 70 -16.32 9.78 -20.71
N SER A 71 -15.21 9.58 -20.01
CA SER A 71 -15.14 9.77 -18.56
C SER A 71 -13.75 10.20 -18.17
N ARG A 72 -13.64 11.20 -17.30
CA ARG A 72 -12.39 11.70 -16.72
C ARG A 72 -11.57 10.65 -15.97
N TYR A 73 -12.20 9.55 -15.55
CA TYR A 73 -11.55 8.45 -14.84
C TYR A 73 -10.80 7.49 -15.75
N PHE A 74 -10.92 7.66 -17.06
CA PHE A 74 -10.30 6.82 -18.07
C PHE A 74 -9.44 7.65 -19.02
N TYR A 75 -8.38 7.04 -19.52
CA TYR A 75 -7.65 7.64 -20.63
C TYR A 75 -8.51 7.68 -21.88
N PRO A 76 -8.47 8.79 -22.63
CA PRO A 76 -9.13 8.86 -23.91
C PRO A 76 -8.57 7.79 -24.87
N PRO A 77 -9.36 7.37 -25.88
CA PRO A 77 -8.92 6.38 -26.88
C PRO A 77 -7.64 6.77 -27.64
N GLU A 78 -7.38 8.05 -27.75
CA GLU A 78 -6.27 8.66 -28.52
C GLU A 78 -4.90 8.53 -27.83
N GLY A 79 -4.84 7.98 -26.63
CA GLY A 79 -3.60 7.76 -25.90
C GLY A 79 -3.48 8.49 -24.57
N GLU A 80 -2.29 8.43 -24.00
CA GLU A 80 -1.99 9.06 -22.72
C GLU A 80 -1.93 10.59 -22.90
N PRO A 81 -2.76 11.38 -22.22
CA PRO A 81 -2.59 12.83 -22.24
C PRO A 81 -1.22 13.18 -21.65
N PRO A 82 -0.62 14.31 -22.04
CA PRO A 82 0.67 14.73 -21.51
C PRO A 82 0.67 14.71 -19.98
N LEU A 83 1.75 14.21 -19.40
CA LEU A 83 1.94 13.97 -17.95
C LEU A 83 2.13 15.25 -17.13
N GLU A 84 1.71 16.39 -17.65
CA GLU A 84 1.87 17.67 -16.98
C GLU A 84 0.85 17.86 -15.87
N GLY A 85 1.32 18.21 -14.70
CA GLY A 85 0.53 18.53 -13.50
C GLY A 85 0.92 17.74 -12.28
N THR A 86 0.38 18.14 -11.15
CA THR A 86 0.63 17.55 -9.84
C THR A 86 0.05 16.13 -9.74
N TYR A 87 0.74 15.26 -9.05
CA TYR A 87 0.29 13.91 -8.75
C TYR A 87 -0.11 13.77 -7.27
N ALA A 88 -0.99 12.84 -7.00
CA ALA A 88 -1.23 12.36 -5.64
C ALA A 88 -0.67 10.94 -5.49
N CYS A 89 0.02 10.68 -4.40
CA CYS A 89 0.58 9.38 -4.10
C CYS A 89 0.16 8.92 -2.70
N LEU A 90 -0.62 7.83 -2.64
CA LEU A 90 -0.97 7.15 -1.40
C LEU A 90 0.11 6.14 -1.05
N VAL A 91 0.84 6.38 0.05
CA VAL A 91 1.92 5.51 0.52
C VAL A 91 1.44 4.70 1.71
N ILE A 92 1.40 3.37 1.59
CA ILE A 92 0.90 2.47 2.63
C ILE A 92 2.08 1.82 3.35
N THR A 93 2.35 2.27 4.58
CA THR A 93 3.36 1.72 5.48
C THR A 93 2.72 1.04 6.69
N ALA A 94 3.52 0.35 7.48
CA ALA A 94 3.09 -0.18 8.77
C ALA A 94 3.06 0.92 9.86
N ASP A 95 2.33 0.65 10.95
CA ASP A 95 2.34 1.55 12.12
C ASP A 95 3.57 1.34 13.01
N LYS A 96 4.25 0.21 12.91
CA LYS A 96 5.40 -0.12 13.74
C LYS A 96 6.58 -0.61 12.91
N GLY A 97 7.78 -0.44 13.48
CA GLY A 97 9.01 -1.03 12.95
C GLY A 97 9.10 -2.54 13.21
N LEU A 98 10.30 -3.08 13.10
CA LEU A 98 10.62 -4.51 13.22
C LEU A 98 9.92 -5.40 12.17
N ALA A 99 9.63 -4.82 11.00
CA ALA A 99 8.98 -5.49 9.87
C ALA A 99 9.99 -5.85 8.75
N GLY A 100 11.26 -6.05 9.08
CA GLY A 100 12.30 -6.29 8.07
C GLY A 100 12.40 -5.13 7.07
N ALA A 101 12.53 -5.43 5.80
CA ALA A 101 12.62 -4.45 4.72
C ALA A 101 11.26 -3.87 4.28
N TYR A 102 10.12 -4.29 4.85
CA TYR A 102 8.78 -3.90 4.44
C TYR A 102 8.62 -2.38 4.26
N ASN A 103 8.83 -1.63 5.34
CA ASN A 103 8.68 -0.18 5.30
C ASN A 103 9.74 0.50 4.42
N GLN A 104 10.98 -0.01 4.44
CA GLN A 104 12.08 0.54 3.66
C GLN A 104 11.83 0.43 2.15
N ASN A 105 11.30 -0.70 1.69
CA ASN A 105 11.00 -0.90 0.28
C ASN A 105 9.90 0.06 -0.20
N VAL A 106 8.83 0.22 0.58
CA VAL A 106 7.74 1.16 0.26
C VAL A 106 8.25 2.61 0.23
N ILE A 107 9.06 2.98 1.23
CA ILE A 107 9.65 4.33 1.28
C ILE A 107 10.58 4.58 0.11
N LYS A 108 11.38 3.59 -0.29
CA LYS A 108 12.26 3.70 -1.45
C LYS A 108 11.48 4.01 -2.73
N GLU A 109 10.36 3.33 -2.96
CA GLU A 109 9.47 3.60 -4.09
C GLU A 109 8.86 5.01 -4.02
N ALA A 110 8.47 5.45 -2.80
CA ALA A 110 7.94 6.80 -2.60
C ALA A 110 9.00 7.89 -2.86
N MET A 111 10.23 7.68 -2.41
CA MET A 111 11.33 8.59 -2.70
C MET A 111 11.65 8.66 -4.19
N HIS A 112 11.65 7.52 -4.88
CA HIS A 112 11.83 7.48 -6.33
C HIS A 112 10.74 8.29 -7.06
N MET A 113 9.49 8.14 -6.64
CA MET A 113 8.37 8.95 -7.19
C MET A 113 8.59 10.44 -6.96
N LEU A 114 9.07 10.85 -5.78
CA LEU A 114 9.35 12.26 -5.47
C LEU A 114 10.57 12.81 -6.22
N ASP A 115 11.57 11.98 -6.48
CA ASP A 115 12.74 12.37 -7.26
C ASP A 115 12.37 12.62 -8.74
N GLU A 116 11.47 11.81 -9.30
CA GLU A 116 10.97 11.98 -10.66
C GLU A 116 9.91 13.11 -10.77
N HIS A 117 9.08 13.25 -9.74
CA HIS A 117 7.96 14.18 -9.69
C HIS A 117 7.92 14.92 -8.34
N PRO A 118 8.75 15.98 -8.17
CA PRO A 118 8.90 16.69 -6.87
C PRO A 118 7.61 17.33 -6.35
N ASP A 119 6.68 17.70 -7.23
CA ASP A 119 5.40 18.32 -6.88
C ASP A 119 4.33 17.31 -6.43
N THR A 120 4.69 16.03 -6.31
CA THR A 120 3.75 14.99 -5.88
C THR A 120 3.26 15.22 -4.46
N LYS A 121 1.94 15.23 -4.29
CA LYS A 121 1.28 15.34 -2.99
C LYS A 121 1.21 13.98 -2.30
N LEU A 122 1.81 13.87 -1.12
CA LEU A 122 1.86 12.63 -0.37
C LEU A 122 0.67 12.48 0.59
N TYR A 123 0.03 11.33 0.51
CA TYR A 123 -0.98 10.83 1.44
C TYR A 123 -0.42 9.57 2.10
N VAL A 124 -0.30 9.55 3.42
CA VAL A 124 0.45 8.49 4.10
C VAL A 124 -0.43 7.69 5.04
N VAL A 125 -0.45 6.38 4.86
CA VAL A 125 -1.04 5.42 5.78
C VAL A 125 0.06 4.78 6.61
N GLY A 126 -0.15 4.77 7.94
CA GLY A 126 0.76 4.16 8.89
C GLY A 126 1.72 5.15 9.55
N GLU A 127 1.98 4.88 10.83
CA GLU A 127 2.78 5.74 11.70
C GLU A 127 4.26 5.76 11.29
N TYR A 128 4.78 4.64 10.77
CA TYR A 128 6.18 4.56 10.37
C TYR A 128 6.48 5.52 9.20
N GLY A 129 5.63 5.54 8.18
CA GLY A 129 5.79 6.46 7.05
C GLY A 129 5.64 7.91 7.47
N ARG A 130 4.63 8.22 8.30
CA ARG A 130 4.44 9.56 8.85
C ARG A 130 5.70 10.05 9.57
N HIS A 131 6.27 9.24 10.45
CA HIS A 131 7.51 9.56 11.16
C HIS A 131 8.68 9.80 10.21
N PHE A 132 8.85 8.92 9.23
CA PHE A 132 9.95 9.02 8.27
C PHE A 132 9.87 10.34 7.48
N PHE A 133 8.74 10.65 6.86
CA PHE A 133 8.59 11.86 6.05
C PHE A 133 8.68 13.13 6.88
N THR A 134 8.14 13.13 8.10
CA THR A 134 8.30 14.26 9.03
C THR A 134 9.77 14.49 9.40
N GLN A 135 10.51 13.43 9.72
CA GLN A 135 11.93 13.52 10.09
C GLN A 135 12.81 14.03 8.95
N HIS A 136 12.43 13.71 7.70
CA HIS A 136 13.15 14.17 6.51
C HIS A 136 12.61 15.49 5.93
N ASN A 137 11.71 16.17 6.66
CA ASN A 137 11.08 17.43 6.23
C ASN A 137 10.38 17.32 4.85
N ILE A 138 9.82 16.16 4.53
CA ILE A 138 9.05 15.94 3.32
C ILE A 138 7.59 16.26 3.63
N PRO A 139 6.96 17.20 2.92
CA PRO A 139 5.58 17.60 3.20
C PRO A 139 4.60 16.47 2.85
N MET A 140 3.58 16.31 3.70
CA MET A 140 2.48 15.38 3.50
C MET A 140 1.17 16.16 3.53
N GLU A 141 0.27 15.94 2.57
CA GLU A 141 -1.06 16.57 2.55
C GLU A 141 -1.95 16.00 3.66
N HIS A 142 -1.90 14.68 3.87
CA HIS A 142 -2.67 14.01 4.91
C HIS A 142 -1.98 12.73 5.42
N SER A 143 -2.21 12.40 6.69
CA SER A 143 -1.75 11.13 7.26
C SER A 143 -2.90 10.41 7.97
N PHE A 144 -3.07 9.12 7.62
CA PHE A 144 -4.14 8.25 8.15
C PHE A 144 -3.56 7.32 9.21
N LEU A 145 -3.79 7.65 10.48
CA LEU A 145 -3.27 6.88 11.61
C LEU A 145 -4.14 5.65 11.91
N TYR A 146 -3.51 4.60 12.44
CA TYR A 146 -4.16 3.35 12.88
C TYR A 146 -4.92 2.58 11.78
N THR A 147 -4.90 3.03 10.56
CA THR A 147 -5.58 2.36 9.43
C THR A 147 -4.91 1.05 9.09
N ALA A 148 -3.58 0.97 9.15
CA ALA A 148 -2.83 -0.24 8.87
C ALA A 148 -3.08 -1.36 9.90
N GLN A 149 -3.40 -1.03 11.16
CA GLN A 149 -3.69 -2.02 12.20
C GLN A 149 -5.09 -2.64 12.07
N ASN A 150 -6.06 -1.87 11.62
CA ASN A 150 -7.44 -2.30 11.48
C ASN A 150 -8.05 -1.74 10.19
N PRO A 151 -7.68 -2.31 9.04
CA PRO A 151 -8.22 -1.90 7.75
C PRO A 151 -9.71 -2.27 7.67
N THR A 152 -10.56 -1.26 7.43
CA THR A 152 -12.00 -1.42 7.23
C THR A 152 -12.41 -0.77 5.93
N MET A 153 -13.53 -1.23 5.35
CA MET A 153 -14.11 -0.60 4.15
C MET A 153 -14.48 0.85 4.37
N GLN A 154 -14.90 1.22 5.58
CA GLN A 154 -15.19 2.61 5.90
C GLN A 154 -13.94 3.48 5.80
N ARG A 155 -12.82 3.06 6.40
CA ARG A 155 -11.55 3.79 6.30
C ARG A 155 -11.01 3.86 4.88
N ALA A 156 -11.18 2.79 4.10
CA ALA A 156 -10.82 2.80 2.69
C ALA A 156 -11.65 3.82 1.91
N ARG A 157 -12.95 3.93 2.18
CA ARG A 157 -13.82 4.95 1.58
C ARG A 157 -13.40 6.37 1.96
N GLU A 158 -13.14 6.65 3.23
CA GLU A 158 -12.65 7.95 3.70
C GLU A 158 -11.38 8.39 2.94
N ILE A 159 -10.44 7.46 2.73
CA ILE A 159 -9.23 7.73 1.95
C ILE A 159 -9.57 7.99 0.48
N CYS A 160 -10.42 7.14 -0.10
CA CYS A 160 -10.85 7.28 -1.49
C CYS A 160 -11.59 8.60 -1.73
N ASP A 161 -12.50 8.99 -0.84
CA ASP A 161 -13.29 10.23 -0.96
C ASP A 161 -12.37 11.46 -0.99
N ILE A 162 -11.36 11.52 -0.11
CA ILE A 162 -10.37 12.61 -0.09
C ILE A 162 -9.57 12.66 -1.41
N LEU A 163 -9.13 11.51 -1.91
CA LEU A 163 -8.36 11.45 -3.15
C LEU A 163 -9.22 11.78 -4.38
N LEU A 164 -10.45 11.27 -4.43
CA LEU A 164 -11.39 11.54 -5.52
C LEU A 164 -11.82 13.01 -5.55
N GLU A 165 -12.13 13.60 -4.39
CA GLU A 165 -12.48 15.01 -4.31
C GLU A 165 -11.37 15.91 -4.88
N GLY A 166 -10.10 15.65 -4.53
CA GLY A 166 -8.98 16.40 -5.10
C GLY A 166 -8.79 16.15 -6.60
N TYR A 167 -9.02 14.91 -7.06
CA TYR A 167 -8.98 14.57 -8.48
C TYR A 167 -10.10 15.27 -9.27
N ASP A 168 -11.32 15.30 -8.72
CA ASP A 168 -12.48 15.92 -9.34
C ASP A 168 -12.39 17.44 -9.39
N ARG A 169 -11.74 18.06 -8.41
CA ARG A 169 -11.42 19.50 -8.43
C ARG A 169 -10.31 19.86 -9.43
N GLY A 170 -9.52 18.86 -9.87
CA GLY A 170 -8.38 19.07 -10.74
C GLY A 170 -7.09 19.48 -10.00
N ASP A 171 -7.02 19.28 -8.68
CA ASP A 171 -5.83 19.57 -7.86
C ASP A 171 -4.64 18.68 -8.28
N PHE A 172 -4.93 17.48 -8.78
CA PHE A 172 -3.94 16.58 -9.37
C PHE A 172 -4.52 15.76 -10.51
N LYS A 173 -3.66 15.37 -11.44
CA LYS A 173 -4.04 14.69 -12.69
C LYS A 173 -3.91 13.17 -12.61
N LYS A 174 -3.12 12.65 -11.68
CA LYS A 174 -2.90 11.22 -11.49
C LYS A 174 -2.88 10.86 -10.02
N ILE A 175 -3.41 9.69 -9.72
CA ILE A 175 -3.35 9.09 -8.38
C ILE A 175 -2.57 7.79 -8.47
N PHE A 176 -1.54 7.68 -7.64
CA PHE A 176 -0.75 6.47 -7.46
C PHE A 176 -0.96 5.89 -6.06
N VAL A 177 -0.79 4.60 -5.94
CA VAL A 177 -0.67 3.91 -4.66
C VAL A 177 0.62 3.13 -4.61
N ILE A 178 1.36 3.29 -3.51
CA ILE A 178 2.56 2.50 -3.20
C ILE A 178 2.24 1.62 -2.01
N TYR A 179 2.34 0.32 -2.23
CA TYR A 179 1.99 -0.70 -1.23
C TYR A 179 2.83 -1.94 -1.42
N THR A 180 2.81 -2.82 -0.43
CA THR A 180 3.44 -4.15 -0.55
C THR A 180 2.39 -5.20 -0.85
N ASP A 181 2.54 -5.92 -1.96
CA ASP A 181 1.73 -7.09 -2.28
C ASP A 181 2.38 -8.37 -1.74
N MET A 182 1.56 -9.28 -1.25
CA MET A 182 1.97 -10.62 -0.84
C MET A 182 1.74 -11.59 -1.98
N GLU A 183 2.79 -11.87 -2.75
CA GLU A 183 2.75 -12.82 -3.87
C GLU A 183 2.52 -14.24 -3.38
N ASN A 184 3.21 -14.62 -2.31
CA ASN A 184 3.09 -15.92 -1.66
C ASN A 184 3.52 -15.83 -0.19
N SER A 185 3.59 -16.97 0.48
CA SER A 185 3.94 -17.06 1.91
C SER A 185 5.35 -16.57 2.25
N LEU A 186 6.24 -16.50 1.27
CA LEU A 186 7.67 -16.21 1.44
C LEU A 186 8.09 -14.91 0.75
N THR A 187 7.35 -14.49 -0.27
CA THR A 187 7.72 -13.37 -1.14
C THR A 187 6.68 -12.25 -1.05
N SER A 188 7.17 -11.06 -0.81
CA SER A 188 6.38 -9.83 -0.88
C SER A 188 7.21 -8.76 -1.57
N SER A 189 6.58 -7.96 -2.41
CA SER A 189 7.23 -6.90 -3.18
C SER A 189 6.49 -5.58 -3.03
N ALA A 190 7.23 -4.48 -2.99
CA ALA A 190 6.65 -3.15 -3.04
C ALA A 190 6.30 -2.81 -4.49
N HIS A 191 5.12 -2.25 -4.70
CA HIS A 191 4.61 -1.86 -6.00
C HIS A 191 4.15 -0.41 -5.98
N CYS A 192 4.43 0.30 -7.05
CA CYS A 192 3.81 1.58 -7.36
C CYS A 192 2.79 1.34 -8.48
N THR A 193 1.52 1.55 -8.19
CA THR A 193 0.44 1.31 -9.14
C THR A 193 -0.39 2.59 -9.32
N ARG A 194 -0.69 2.93 -10.58
CA ARG A 194 -1.60 4.03 -10.85
C ARG A 194 -3.05 3.60 -10.60
N LEU A 195 -3.76 4.36 -9.79
CA LEU A 195 -5.18 4.18 -9.53
C LEU A 195 -6.04 4.95 -10.53
N LEU A 196 -5.70 6.20 -10.80
CA LEU A 196 -6.43 7.06 -11.72
C LEU A 196 -5.47 7.91 -12.60
N PRO A 197 -5.88 8.22 -13.82
CA PRO A 197 -6.97 7.61 -14.58
C PRO A 197 -6.64 6.17 -14.98
N PHE A 198 -7.67 5.37 -15.19
CA PHE A 198 -7.51 3.98 -15.64
C PHE A 198 -7.00 3.92 -17.07
N HIS A 199 -6.01 3.10 -17.30
CA HIS A 199 -5.52 2.82 -18.66
C HIS A 199 -6.23 1.59 -19.23
N ARG A 200 -6.79 1.70 -20.43
CA ARG A 200 -7.49 0.57 -21.09
C ARG A 200 -6.61 -0.66 -21.23
N ALA A 201 -5.30 -0.49 -21.46
CA ALA A 201 -4.35 -1.61 -21.56
C ALA A 201 -4.28 -2.49 -20.31
N TYR A 202 -4.55 -1.97 -19.12
CA TYR A 202 -4.60 -2.79 -17.89
C TYR A 202 -5.76 -3.78 -17.87
N PHE A 203 -6.74 -3.57 -18.72
CA PHE A 203 -7.94 -4.39 -18.83
C PHE A 203 -8.02 -5.20 -20.13
N GLN A 204 -7.09 -4.97 -21.07
CA GLN A 204 -6.92 -5.74 -22.29
C GLN A 204 -5.93 -6.88 -22.02
N THR A 205 -6.39 -8.05 -21.62
CA THR A 205 -5.57 -9.27 -21.58
C THR A 205 -5.98 -10.19 -22.73
N ASP A 206 -4.98 -10.78 -23.41
CA ASP A 206 -5.09 -11.59 -24.62
C ASP A 206 -5.72 -12.98 -24.45
N THR A 207 -6.45 -13.24 -23.39
CA THR A 207 -7.23 -14.48 -23.29
C THR A 207 -8.51 -14.33 -24.06
N VAL A 208 -8.49 -14.90 -25.26
CA VAL A 208 -9.64 -15.08 -26.15
C VAL A 208 -10.61 -16.08 -25.53
N GLU A 209 -11.31 -15.69 -24.48
CA GLU A 209 -12.61 -16.30 -24.20
C GLU A 209 -13.64 -15.52 -24.99
N LYS A 210 -14.37 -16.25 -25.88
CA LYS A 210 -15.52 -15.74 -26.62
C LYS A 210 -16.59 -15.27 -25.62
N ALA A 211 -16.44 -14.08 -25.11
CA ALA A 211 -17.45 -13.46 -24.26
C ALA A 211 -18.64 -13.10 -25.14
N VAL A 212 -19.80 -13.57 -24.75
CA VAL A 212 -21.09 -13.10 -25.27
C VAL A 212 -21.13 -11.60 -25.05
N THR A 213 -21.03 -10.83 -26.14
CA THR A 213 -21.11 -9.37 -26.14
C THR A 213 -22.58 -8.96 -26.05
N THR A 214 -23.10 -8.91 -24.83
CA THR A 214 -24.35 -8.22 -24.56
C THR A 214 -24.03 -6.76 -24.31
N PRO A 215 -24.60 -5.81 -25.07
CA PRO A 215 -24.40 -4.40 -24.81
C PRO A 215 -24.95 -4.03 -23.44
N PHE A 216 -24.23 -3.18 -22.71
CA PHE A 216 -24.69 -2.62 -21.45
C PHE A 216 -25.41 -1.30 -21.69
N GLU A 217 -26.53 -1.14 -21.05
CA GLU A 217 -27.23 0.14 -20.96
C GLU A 217 -26.96 0.71 -19.55
N PHE A 218 -26.41 1.92 -19.49
CA PHE A 218 -26.25 2.64 -18.22
C PHE A 218 -27.54 3.38 -17.92
N VAL A 219 -28.24 2.97 -16.88
CA VAL A 219 -29.40 3.69 -16.38
C VAL A 219 -28.87 4.71 -15.36
N PRO A 220 -29.07 6.02 -15.58
CA PRO A 220 -28.71 7.01 -14.58
C PRO A 220 -29.59 6.84 -13.35
N SER A 221 -28.96 6.78 -12.18
CA SER A 221 -29.63 6.72 -10.87
C SER A 221 -30.05 8.11 -10.40
#